data_d05b5850c1cf20dcde072056c3b8cdf9
#
_entry.id   d05b5850c1cf20dcde072056c3b8cdf9
#
_cell.length_a   1.000
_cell.length_b   1.000
_cell.length_c   1.000
_cell.angle_alpha   90.00
_cell.angle_beta   90.00
_cell.angle_gamma   90.00
#
_symmetry.space_group_name_H-M   'P 1'
#
loop_
_entity.id
_entity.type
_entity.pdbx_description
1 polymer ?
#
loop_
_entity_poly.entity_id
_entity_poly.type
_entity_poly.pdbx_seq_one_letter_code
_entity_poly.pdbx_strand_id
1 'polypeptide(L)'
;MSTDMKNMEKGVIIMRRAGMFKTSCLAVLLSVFLALVPVGYALATVTGACVNCHTMHNSQGGTEMQLKAGETDPQGNLVRGTCVGCHGSDPAGASNIVTNIPQVWHSDGNDLAGGNFKYVVDTGDAYGHNVEGVVAADGTLTNTPPGYAAAMDPASTDYATASRLTCAGQNGCHGNRDNSGNYAGVSGAHHGSDAVLKFGGIVEGSQGASVATSYRFLYKVQGGEDTDWQDTVGAADHNEYKGAIYAARTTMAWADVNTISELCAECHGSFHMSGATGIGTASPWTRHPTDVLIPNSGEYASISTTYNPTVPVGRTTIPNAASGTVAAGTDIVTCLSCHRAHASGYADILRWDYSTMIANGGSLSTGCFVCHTTKDDGS
;
A
#
# COMPACT_ATOMS: atom_id res chain seq x y z
N MET A 1 -19.43 64.99 52.06
CA MET A 1 -20.18 63.83 51.49
C MET A 1 -20.31 63.90 49.96
N SER A 2 -19.82 64.93 49.30
CA SER A 2 -19.97 65.12 47.83
C SER A 2 -18.72 64.79 46.99
N THR A 3 -17.53 64.61 47.61
CA THR A 3 -16.28 64.39 46.92
C THR A 3 -15.95 62.89 46.67
N ASP A 4 -16.44 62.01 47.51
CA ASP A 4 -16.16 60.59 47.40
C ASP A 4 -16.93 59.85 46.28
N MET A 5 -18.16 60.32 45.99
CA MET A 5 -18.95 59.71 44.91
C MET A 5 -18.41 59.98 43.51
N LYS A 6 -17.74 61.13 43.28
CA LYS A 6 -17.13 61.44 41.97
C LYS A 6 -15.87 60.65 41.70
N ASN A 7 -15.15 60.23 42.71
CA ASN A 7 -13.96 59.38 42.54
C ASN A 7 -14.30 57.92 42.32
N MET A 8 -15.43 57.42 42.87
CA MET A 8 -15.92 56.06 42.60
C MET A 8 -16.38 55.90 41.15
N GLU A 9 -17.11 56.91 40.60
CA GLU A 9 -17.55 56.82 39.19
C GLU A 9 -16.39 56.82 38.19
N LYS A 10 -15.32 57.63 38.47
CA LYS A 10 -14.12 57.66 37.62
C LYS A 10 -13.34 56.33 37.67
N GLY A 11 -13.27 55.66 38.82
CA GLY A 11 -12.61 54.36 38.98
C GLY A 11 -13.32 53.25 38.24
N VAL A 12 -14.67 53.23 38.29
CA VAL A 12 -15.52 52.23 37.61
C VAL A 12 -15.46 52.36 36.07
N ILE A 13 -15.40 53.63 35.57
CA ILE A 13 -15.31 53.88 34.13
C ILE A 13 -13.93 53.45 33.60
N ILE A 14 -12.84 53.66 34.36
CA ILE A 14 -11.49 53.26 33.98
C ILE A 14 -11.37 51.73 33.97
N MET A 15 -11.92 51.01 34.95
CA MET A 15 -11.89 49.55 34.96
C MET A 15 -12.72 48.93 33.83
N ARG A 16 -13.90 49.51 33.48
CA ARG A 16 -14.69 49.02 32.32
C ARG A 16 -13.96 49.22 30.98
N ARG A 17 -13.25 50.37 30.79
CA ARG A 17 -12.49 50.62 29.59
C ARG A 17 -11.25 49.69 29.48
N ALA A 18 -10.56 49.40 30.58
CA ALA A 18 -9.44 48.46 30.60
C ALA A 18 -9.85 47.03 30.33
N GLY A 19 -11.01 46.60 30.80
CA GLY A 19 -11.59 45.29 30.51
C GLY A 19 -11.99 45.12 29.05
N MET A 20 -12.63 46.11 28.45
CA MET A 20 -12.99 46.10 27.03
C MET A 20 -11.78 46.08 26.09
N PHE A 21 -10.70 46.80 26.43
CA PHE A 21 -9.47 46.78 25.63
C PHE A 21 -8.77 45.44 25.68
N LYS A 22 -8.73 44.77 26.84
CA LYS A 22 -8.14 43.45 26.99
C LYS A 22 -8.90 42.38 26.24
N THR A 23 -10.24 42.39 26.27
CA THR A 23 -11.05 41.42 25.52
C THR A 23 -10.98 41.67 24.02
N SER A 24 -10.93 42.93 23.56
CA SER A 24 -10.78 43.24 22.14
C SER A 24 -9.43 42.83 21.60
N CYS A 25 -8.33 43.08 22.33
CA CYS A 25 -7.01 42.64 21.93
C CYS A 25 -6.88 41.14 21.90
N LEU A 26 -7.47 40.39 22.84
CA LEU A 26 -7.46 38.93 22.85
C LEU A 26 -8.25 38.35 21.69
N ALA A 27 -9.41 38.94 21.36
CA ALA A 27 -10.21 38.54 20.23
C ALA A 27 -9.51 38.79 18.87
N VAL A 28 -8.82 39.93 18.74
CA VAL A 28 -8.01 40.22 17.54
C VAL A 28 -6.79 39.31 17.43
N LEU A 29 -6.10 39.02 18.53
CA LEU A 29 -4.99 38.08 18.54
C LEU A 29 -5.43 36.66 18.20
N LEU A 30 -6.58 36.20 18.71
CA LEU A 30 -7.16 34.89 18.39
C LEU A 30 -7.58 34.81 16.94
N SER A 31 -8.17 35.86 16.37
CA SER A 31 -8.55 35.89 14.95
C SER A 31 -7.34 35.98 14.03
N VAL A 32 -6.26 36.66 14.39
CA VAL A 32 -5.00 36.67 13.63
C VAL A 32 -4.29 35.32 13.72
N PHE A 33 -4.35 34.65 14.88
CA PHE A 33 -3.78 33.32 15.04
C PHE A 33 -4.56 32.28 14.22
N LEU A 34 -5.90 32.37 14.16
CA LEU A 34 -6.74 31.51 13.31
C LEU A 34 -6.49 31.77 11.81
N ALA A 35 -6.20 33.00 11.42
CA ALA A 35 -5.90 33.36 10.02
C ALA A 35 -4.48 32.95 9.58
N LEU A 36 -3.60 32.65 10.54
CA LEU A 36 -2.23 32.18 10.29
C LEU A 36 -2.06 30.66 10.38
N VAL A 37 -3.13 29.93 10.69
CA VAL A 37 -3.11 28.46 10.52
C VAL A 37 -2.96 28.23 9.01
N PRO A 38 -1.86 27.64 8.54
CA PRO A 38 -1.74 27.30 7.13
C PRO A 38 -2.89 26.36 6.81
N VAL A 39 -3.82 26.81 5.99
CA VAL A 39 -4.79 25.92 5.37
C VAL A 39 -3.93 25.03 4.48
N GLY A 40 -3.56 23.87 4.96
CA GLY A 40 -2.90 22.87 4.16
C GLY A 40 -3.82 22.56 2.99
N TYR A 41 -3.49 23.08 1.83
CA TYR A 41 -4.13 22.64 0.60
C TYR A 41 -3.78 21.16 0.47
N ALA A 42 -4.77 20.30 0.56
CA ALA A 42 -4.61 18.91 0.18
C ALA A 42 -4.33 18.92 -1.34
N LEU A 43 -3.06 18.80 -1.71
CA LEU A 43 -2.68 18.68 -3.11
C LEU A 43 -3.10 17.28 -3.56
N ALA A 44 -3.74 17.22 -4.73
CA ALA A 44 -4.03 15.95 -5.36
C ALA A 44 -2.72 15.21 -5.68
N THR A 45 -2.74 13.88 -5.58
CA THR A 45 -1.59 13.02 -5.91
C THR A 45 -1.17 13.22 -7.36
N VAL A 46 -2.15 13.35 -8.27
CA VAL A 46 -1.92 13.59 -9.69
C VAL A 46 -2.33 15.01 -10.06
N THR A 47 -1.43 15.73 -10.70
CA THR A 47 -1.62 17.13 -11.16
C THR A 47 -1.34 17.24 -12.66
N GLY A 48 -1.92 18.24 -13.31
CA GLY A 48 -1.68 18.52 -14.72
C GLY A 48 -2.94 18.88 -15.48
N ALA A 49 -2.83 18.98 -16.81
CA ALA A 49 -3.98 19.27 -17.68
C ALA A 49 -4.92 18.07 -17.74
N CYS A 50 -6.22 18.29 -17.55
CA CYS A 50 -7.24 17.23 -17.56
C CYS A 50 -7.17 16.36 -18.84
N VAL A 51 -6.84 16.96 -19.97
CA VAL A 51 -6.72 16.29 -21.27
C VAL A 51 -5.60 15.25 -21.33
N ASN A 52 -4.65 15.30 -20.42
CA ASN A 52 -3.59 14.28 -20.35
C ASN A 52 -4.15 12.90 -19.97
N CYS A 53 -5.22 12.88 -19.18
CA CYS A 53 -5.83 11.67 -18.65
C CYS A 53 -7.28 11.46 -19.09
N HIS A 54 -8.02 12.53 -19.44
CA HIS A 54 -9.45 12.46 -19.74
C HIS A 54 -9.76 12.88 -21.17
N THR A 55 -10.83 12.29 -21.73
CA THR A 55 -11.40 12.66 -23.02
C THR A 55 -12.92 12.59 -22.96
N MET A 56 -13.60 13.58 -23.58
CA MET A 56 -15.07 13.61 -23.65
C MET A 56 -15.62 12.75 -24.80
N HIS A 57 -14.89 12.68 -25.91
CA HIS A 57 -15.37 12.10 -27.16
C HIS A 57 -14.31 11.32 -27.92
N ASN A 58 -13.23 10.91 -27.27
CA ASN A 58 -12.05 10.29 -27.90
C ASN A 58 -11.43 11.10 -29.05
N SER A 59 -11.72 12.39 -29.14
CA SER A 59 -11.19 13.25 -30.20
C SER A 59 -10.99 14.67 -29.68
N GLN A 60 -9.82 15.24 -29.92
CA GLN A 60 -9.52 16.64 -29.64
C GLN A 60 -8.71 17.27 -30.79
N GLY A 61 -9.22 18.37 -31.32
CA GLY A 61 -8.56 19.04 -32.45
C GLY A 61 -8.37 18.13 -33.66
N GLY A 62 -9.25 17.15 -33.87
CA GLY A 62 -9.16 16.17 -34.95
C GLY A 62 -8.20 15.01 -34.69
N THR A 63 -7.63 14.92 -33.50
CA THR A 63 -6.71 13.84 -33.10
C THR A 63 -7.43 12.88 -32.16
N GLU A 64 -7.23 11.58 -32.36
CA GLU A 64 -7.66 10.53 -31.46
C GLU A 64 -6.92 10.62 -30.14
N MET A 65 -7.65 10.42 -29.01
CA MET A 65 -7.13 10.70 -27.68
C MET A 65 -6.79 9.44 -26.85
N GLN A 66 -7.07 8.24 -27.36
CA GLN A 66 -6.70 7.00 -26.64
C GLN A 66 -5.19 6.87 -26.48
N LEU A 67 -4.77 6.31 -25.33
CA LEU A 67 -3.36 6.18 -24.99
C LEU A 67 -2.71 4.95 -25.65
N LYS A 68 -3.51 3.94 -25.97
CA LYS A 68 -3.02 2.69 -26.54
C LYS A 68 -3.91 2.27 -27.71
N ALA A 69 -3.29 1.92 -28.82
CA ALA A 69 -4.00 1.44 -29.99
C ALA A 69 -4.82 0.18 -29.68
N GLY A 70 -6.08 0.16 -30.15
CA GLY A 70 -7.00 -0.96 -29.94
C GLY A 70 -7.81 -0.89 -28.65
N GLU A 71 -7.60 0.09 -27.79
CA GLU A 71 -8.51 0.36 -26.66
C GLU A 71 -9.78 1.04 -27.19
N THR A 72 -10.94 0.65 -26.63
CA THR A 72 -12.22 1.30 -26.96
C THR A 72 -12.42 2.52 -26.09
N ASP A 73 -12.88 3.60 -26.68
CA ASP A 73 -13.06 4.87 -26.00
C ASP A 73 -14.50 5.41 -26.11
N PRO A 74 -14.86 6.28 -25.17
CA PRO A 74 -14.20 6.60 -23.90
C PRO A 74 -14.32 5.47 -22.90
N GLN A 75 -13.31 5.36 -22.02
CA GLN A 75 -13.32 4.42 -20.90
C GLN A 75 -14.17 4.95 -19.73
N GLY A 76 -14.41 4.11 -18.72
CA GLY A 76 -15.06 4.53 -17.48
C GLY A 76 -14.38 5.78 -16.89
N ASN A 77 -15.16 6.67 -16.25
CA ASN A 77 -14.69 7.97 -15.77
C ASN A 77 -14.10 8.89 -16.84
N LEU A 78 -14.43 8.65 -18.12
CA LEU A 78 -13.93 9.40 -19.28
C LEU A 78 -12.39 9.42 -19.41
N VAL A 79 -11.70 8.40 -18.90
CA VAL A 79 -10.24 8.31 -19.03
C VAL A 79 -9.84 7.85 -20.43
N ARG A 80 -8.62 8.21 -20.84
CA ARG A 80 -8.06 7.94 -22.18
C ARG A 80 -7.53 6.52 -22.34
N GLY A 81 -7.61 5.68 -21.31
CA GLY A 81 -7.09 4.33 -21.38
C GLY A 81 -7.47 3.50 -20.16
N THR A 82 -7.24 2.21 -20.26
CA THR A 82 -7.37 1.26 -19.16
C THR A 82 -6.26 1.46 -18.12
N CYS A 83 -6.33 0.74 -16.99
CA CYS A 83 -5.23 0.73 -16.01
C CYS A 83 -3.90 0.39 -16.70
N VAL A 84 -3.88 -0.66 -17.52
CA VAL A 84 -2.69 -1.08 -18.27
C VAL A 84 -2.32 -0.07 -19.36
N GLY A 85 -3.30 0.61 -19.95
CA GLY A 85 -3.06 1.67 -20.93
C GLY A 85 -2.23 2.83 -20.37
N CYS A 86 -2.36 3.13 -19.07
CA CYS A 86 -1.56 4.15 -18.39
C CYS A 86 -0.35 3.57 -17.66
N HIS A 87 -0.52 2.43 -16.98
CA HIS A 87 0.49 1.84 -16.08
C HIS A 87 1.27 0.66 -16.68
N GLY A 88 1.02 0.31 -17.91
CA GLY A 88 1.71 -0.74 -18.67
C GLY A 88 1.74 -0.39 -20.14
N SER A 89 1.86 0.91 -20.47
CA SER A 89 1.78 1.43 -21.83
C SER A 89 2.89 0.94 -22.74
N ASP A 90 3.91 0.35 -22.16
CA ASP A 90 5.06 -0.10 -22.91
C ASP A 90 5.55 -1.47 -22.44
N PRO A 91 4.88 -2.57 -22.80
CA PRO A 91 5.40 -3.89 -22.55
C PRO A 91 6.74 -4.16 -23.24
N ALA A 92 7.05 -3.41 -24.32
CA ALA A 92 8.35 -3.41 -24.99
C ALA A 92 9.23 -2.22 -24.58
N GLY A 93 8.70 -1.31 -23.75
CA GLY A 93 9.39 -0.09 -23.35
C GLY A 93 10.38 -0.32 -22.22
N ALA A 94 11.42 0.49 -22.27
CA ALA A 94 12.58 0.32 -21.43
C ALA A 94 12.40 0.90 -20.03
N SER A 95 11.35 1.67 -19.75
CA SER A 95 11.25 2.42 -18.50
C SER A 95 10.18 1.89 -17.55
N ASN A 96 10.56 1.70 -16.28
CA ASN A 96 9.64 1.39 -15.19
C ASN A 96 8.87 2.63 -14.68
N ILE A 97 9.26 3.84 -15.12
CA ILE A 97 8.56 5.11 -14.86
C ILE A 97 8.50 5.91 -16.17
N VAL A 98 7.29 6.25 -16.63
CA VAL A 98 7.07 7.05 -17.82
C VAL A 98 6.29 8.31 -17.46
N THR A 99 6.88 9.48 -17.67
CA THR A 99 6.24 10.76 -17.36
C THR A 99 5.67 10.81 -15.93
N ASN A 100 6.45 10.31 -14.98
CA ASN A 100 6.08 10.21 -13.55
C ASN A 100 4.86 9.29 -13.29
N ILE A 101 4.63 8.30 -14.16
CA ILE A 101 3.62 7.24 -13.98
C ILE A 101 4.35 5.91 -13.81
N PRO A 102 4.18 5.20 -12.68
CA PRO A 102 4.81 3.90 -12.47
C PRO A 102 4.26 2.89 -13.47
N GLN A 103 5.15 2.14 -14.09
CA GLN A 103 4.83 1.09 -15.04
C GLN A 103 4.94 -0.26 -14.36
N VAL A 104 3.85 -1.01 -14.33
CA VAL A 104 3.81 -2.36 -13.74
C VAL A 104 4.10 -3.47 -14.75
N TRP A 105 4.30 -3.10 -16.02
CA TRP A 105 4.67 -3.97 -17.12
C TRP A 105 5.65 -3.23 -18.03
N HIS A 106 6.92 -3.59 -17.97
CA HIS A 106 8.03 -2.91 -18.64
C HIS A 106 9.20 -3.87 -18.87
N SER A 107 10.18 -3.48 -19.67
CA SER A 107 11.41 -4.24 -19.92
C SER A 107 12.65 -3.69 -19.20
N ASP A 108 12.51 -2.66 -18.37
CA ASP A 108 13.58 -2.14 -17.50
C ASP A 108 14.11 -3.24 -16.58
N GLY A 109 15.39 -3.17 -16.24
CA GLY A 109 16.04 -4.10 -15.33
C GLY A 109 15.67 -3.91 -13.85
N ASN A 110 15.07 -2.76 -13.49
CA ASN A 110 14.68 -2.44 -12.12
C ASN A 110 13.18 -2.61 -11.94
N ASP A 111 12.77 -3.60 -11.17
CA ASP A 111 11.37 -3.79 -10.83
C ASP A 111 10.96 -2.86 -9.69
N LEU A 112 9.79 -2.22 -9.82
CA LEU A 112 9.16 -1.47 -8.74
C LEU A 112 8.76 -2.41 -7.59
N ALA A 113 8.37 -1.84 -6.44
CA ALA A 113 8.07 -2.60 -5.21
C ALA A 113 7.13 -3.79 -5.42
N GLY A 114 6.08 -3.61 -6.22
CA GLY A 114 5.09 -4.66 -6.52
C GLY A 114 5.59 -5.77 -7.46
N GLY A 115 6.72 -5.56 -8.13
CA GLY A 115 7.20 -6.44 -9.19
C GLY A 115 6.66 -6.06 -10.57
N ASN A 116 6.87 -6.91 -11.56
CA ASN A 116 6.71 -6.61 -12.98
C ASN A 116 5.96 -7.72 -13.70
N PHE A 117 4.81 -7.44 -14.23
CA PHE A 117 3.98 -8.41 -14.95
C PHE A 117 4.65 -9.05 -16.18
N LYS A 118 5.77 -8.51 -16.66
CA LYS A 118 6.54 -9.18 -17.73
C LYS A 118 6.84 -10.64 -17.40
N TYR A 119 7.08 -10.95 -16.13
CA TYR A 119 7.47 -12.30 -15.74
C TYR A 119 6.33 -13.32 -15.94
N VAL A 120 5.09 -12.99 -15.58
CA VAL A 120 3.96 -13.88 -15.85
C VAL A 120 3.66 -13.96 -17.35
N VAL A 121 3.86 -12.87 -18.08
CA VAL A 121 3.66 -12.83 -19.54
C VAL A 121 4.70 -13.67 -20.28
N ASP A 122 5.97 -13.51 -19.93
CA ASP A 122 7.10 -14.13 -20.64
C ASP A 122 7.37 -15.57 -20.20
N THR A 123 7.07 -15.91 -18.93
CA THR A 123 7.50 -17.17 -18.31
C THR A 123 6.32 -18.08 -17.97
N GLY A 124 5.18 -17.55 -17.55
CA GLY A 124 3.96 -18.31 -17.29
C GLY A 124 3.32 -18.09 -15.93
N ASP A 125 2.22 -18.78 -15.70
CA ASP A 125 1.25 -18.55 -14.63
C ASP A 125 1.85 -18.60 -13.21
N ALA A 126 2.86 -19.43 -12.97
CA ALA A 126 3.52 -19.53 -11.67
C ALA A 126 4.35 -18.29 -11.28
N TYR A 127 4.56 -17.35 -12.17
CA TYR A 127 5.45 -16.20 -11.97
C TYR A 127 4.70 -14.90 -11.63
N GLY A 128 3.37 -14.90 -11.60
CA GLY A 128 2.60 -13.70 -11.29
C GLY A 128 1.10 -13.95 -11.17
N HIS A 129 0.37 -12.91 -10.83
CA HIS A 129 -1.08 -12.93 -10.88
C HIS A 129 -1.59 -12.73 -12.32
N ASN A 130 -2.53 -13.57 -12.75
CA ASN A 130 -3.13 -13.50 -14.09
C ASN A 130 -4.22 -12.43 -14.16
N VAL A 131 -3.81 -11.19 -14.34
CA VAL A 131 -4.67 -10.02 -14.33
C VAL A 131 -5.24 -9.75 -15.72
N GLU A 132 -6.54 -9.42 -15.80
CA GLU A 132 -7.21 -9.05 -17.03
C GLU A 132 -6.56 -7.84 -17.72
N GLY A 133 -6.37 -7.91 -19.03
CA GLY A 133 -5.65 -6.91 -19.80
C GLY A 133 -4.14 -7.09 -19.84
N VAL A 134 -3.59 -8.00 -19.02
CA VAL A 134 -2.17 -8.34 -19.00
C VAL A 134 -1.94 -9.72 -19.63
N VAL A 135 -2.56 -10.76 -19.09
CA VAL A 135 -2.37 -12.15 -19.50
C VAL A 135 -3.70 -12.91 -19.43
N ALA A 136 -3.82 -14.03 -20.12
CA ALA A 136 -5.00 -14.89 -20.06
C ALA A 136 -5.22 -15.44 -18.64
N ALA A 137 -6.44 -15.89 -18.33
CA ALA A 137 -6.69 -16.59 -17.08
C ALA A 137 -5.82 -17.86 -17.00
N ASP A 138 -5.37 -18.18 -15.77
CA ASP A 138 -4.64 -19.40 -15.52
C ASP A 138 -5.50 -20.62 -15.92
N GLY A 139 -4.98 -21.42 -16.83
CA GLY A 139 -5.65 -22.61 -17.34
C GLY A 139 -5.58 -23.82 -16.40
N THR A 140 -4.72 -23.76 -15.38
CA THR A 140 -4.46 -24.83 -14.42
C THR A 140 -5.27 -24.65 -13.13
N LEU A 141 -5.31 -23.43 -12.63
CA LEU A 141 -6.15 -23.07 -11.49
C LEU A 141 -7.57 -22.79 -12.00
N THR A 142 -8.55 -23.47 -11.45
CA THR A 142 -9.94 -23.01 -11.55
C THR A 142 -10.00 -21.62 -10.92
N ASN A 143 -11.02 -20.83 -11.22
CA ASN A 143 -11.13 -19.40 -10.86
C ASN A 143 -10.91 -19.03 -9.37
N THR A 144 -10.61 -19.98 -8.52
CA THR A 144 -10.40 -19.81 -7.08
C THR A 144 -8.91 -19.70 -6.79
N PRO A 145 -8.44 -18.59 -6.14
CA PRO A 145 -7.04 -18.44 -5.74
C PRO A 145 -6.59 -19.56 -4.79
N PRO A 146 -5.33 -19.96 -4.81
CA PRO A 146 -4.79 -20.93 -3.85
C PRO A 146 -5.07 -20.50 -2.41
N GLY A 147 -5.66 -21.38 -1.63
CA GLY A 147 -5.97 -21.07 -0.23
C GLY A 147 -7.13 -20.10 -0.02
N TYR A 148 -8.01 -19.92 -1.00
CA TYR A 148 -9.22 -19.10 -0.81
C TYR A 148 -10.09 -19.63 0.33
N ALA A 149 -10.61 -18.73 1.13
CA ALA A 149 -11.59 -19.01 2.17
C ALA A 149 -12.61 -17.88 2.24
N ALA A 150 -13.83 -18.13 1.82
CA ALA A 150 -14.89 -17.11 1.73
C ALA A 150 -15.14 -16.36 3.04
N ALA A 151 -14.89 -16.97 4.19
CA ALA A 151 -15.02 -16.32 5.49
C ALA A 151 -13.98 -15.21 5.74
N MET A 152 -12.91 -15.20 4.96
CA MET A 152 -11.84 -14.20 5.04
C MET A 152 -11.98 -13.10 3.99
N ASP A 153 -12.94 -13.19 3.08
CA ASP A 153 -13.23 -12.20 2.06
C ASP A 153 -14.30 -11.22 2.56
N PRO A 154 -13.94 -10.00 2.99
CA PRO A 154 -14.90 -9.03 3.51
C PRO A 154 -15.82 -8.47 2.42
N ALA A 155 -15.43 -8.52 1.15
CA ALA A 155 -16.28 -8.13 0.02
C ALA A 155 -17.28 -9.23 -0.35
N SER A 156 -17.16 -10.44 0.23
CA SER A 156 -17.97 -11.62 -0.12
C SER A 156 -17.92 -11.92 -1.60
N THR A 157 -16.77 -11.72 -2.22
CA THR A 157 -16.55 -11.96 -3.64
C THR A 157 -16.44 -13.45 -3.88
N ASP A 158 -17.33 -14.01 -4.68
CA ASP A 158 -17.24 -15.41 -5.06
C ASP A 158 -16.27 -15.60 -6.23
N TYR A 159 -15.00 -15.80 -5.93
CA TYR A 159 -13.98 -16.10 -6.93
C TYR A 159 -14.18 -17.48 -7.60
N ALA A 160 -15.06 -18.33 -7.07
CA ALA A 160 -15.38 -19.63 -7.66
C ALA A 160 -16.25 -19.52 -8.92
N THR A 161 -16.88 -18.38 -9.17
CA THR A 161 -17.84 -18.18 -10.26
C THR A 161 -17.32 -17.40 -11.45
N ALA A 162 -16.05 -17.52 -11.82
CA ALA A 162 -15.55 -17.11 -13.12
C ALA A 162 -15.21 -15.61 -13.31
N SER A 163 -15.10 -14.82 -12.28
CA SER A 163 -14.57 -13.47 -12.40
C SER A 163 -13.05 -13.50 -12.45
N ARG A 164 -12.48 -12.97 -13.52
CA ARG A 164 -11.04 -12.83 -13.65
C ARG A 164 -10.51 -11.81 -12.63
N LEU A 165 -9.30 -12.04 -12.15
CA LEU A 165 -8.58 -11.03 -11.37
C LEU A 165 -8.41 -9.76 -12.22
N THR A 166 -8.74 -8.63 -11.63
CA THR A 166 -8.60 -7.30 -12.24
C THR A 166 -7.62 -6.44 -11.44
N CYS A 167 -7.24 -5.28 -11.97
CA CYS A 167 -6.36 -4.36 -11.22
C CYS A 167 -7.06 -3.81 -9.97
N ALA A 168 -8.36 -3.47 -10.10
CA ALA A 168 -9.07 -2.74 -9.06
C ALA A 168 -10.55 -3.16 -8.96
N GLY A 169 -11.23 -2.67 -7.93
CA GLY A 169 -12.64 -2.97 -7.67
C GLY A 169 -12.84 -4.36 -7.11
N GLN A 170 -14.05 -4.89 -7.20
CA GLN A 170 -14.50 -6.11 -6.52
C GLN A 170 -13.59 -7.32 -6.75
N ASN A 171 -13.04 -7.49 -7.94
CA ASN A 171 -12.18 -8.60 -8.31
C ASN A 171 -10.69 -8.21 -8.38
N GLY A 172 -10.30 -7.07 -7.81
CA GLY A 172 -8.95 -6.55 -7.84
C GLY A 172 -8.37 -6.26 -6.46
N CYS A 173 -7.13 -5.80 -6.45
CA CYS A 173 -6.44 -5.42 -5.20
C CYS A 173 -6.55 -3.92 -4.94
N HIS A 174 -6.45 -3.08 -5.99
CA HIS A 174 -6.50 -1.63 -5.84
C HIS A 174 -7.93 -1.13 -5.68
N GLY A 175 -8.08 -0.01 -4.96
CA GLY A 175 -9.37 0.63 -4.77
C GLY A 175 -10.25 -0.05 -3.71
N ASN A 176 -11.48 0.42 -3.63
CA ASN A 176 -12.49 -0.15 -2.74
C ASN A 176 -13.20 -1.32 -3.43
N ARG A 177 -13.06 -2.50 -2.87
CA ARG A 177 -13.60 -3.76 -3.39
C ARG A 177 -15.11 -3.91 -3.22
N ASP A 178 -15.77 -3.02 -2.47
CA ASP A 178 -17.25 -2.95 -2.46
C ASP A 178 -17.84 -2.44 -3.79
N ASN A 179 -17.01 -1.85 -4.64
CA ASN A 179 -17.44 -1.31 -5.93
C ASN A 179 -17.16 -2.31 -7.06
N SER A 180 -18.17 -2.57 -7.86
CA SER A 180 -18.00 -3.36 -9.08
C SER A 180 -17.22 -2.56 -10.13
N GLY A 181 -16.20 -3.18 -10.71
CA GLY A 181 -15.40 -2.61 -11.80
C GLY A 181 -14.23 -1.74 -11.34
N ASN A 182 -13.20 -1.69 -12.19
CA ASN A 182 -11.93 -1.03 -11.91
C ASN A 182 -12.07 0.45 -11.60
N TYR A 183 -12.78 1.19 -12.45
CA TYR A 183 -12.87 2.64 -12.36
C TYR A 183 -13.67 3.12 -11.14
N ALA A 184 -14.73 2.39 -10.79
CA ALA A 184 -15.50 2.68 -9.59
C ALA A 184 -14.68 2.38 -8.32
N GLY A 185 -13.92 1.29 -8.33
CA GLY A 185 -13.05 0.90 -7.21
C GLY A 185 -12.00 1.96 -6.87
N VAL A 186 -11.35 2.55 -7.88
CA VAL A 186 -10.30 3.59 -7.70
C VAL A 186 -10.84 5.02 -7.75
N SER A 187 -12.15 5.20 -7.69
CA SER A 187 -12.74 6.55 -7.73
C SER A 187 -12.16 7.43 -6.62
N GLY A 188 -11.70 8.63 -6.99
CA GLY A 188 -11.09 9.60 -6.08
C GLY A 188 -9.61 9.33 -5.73
N ALA A 189 -9.04 8.20 -6.12
CA ALA A 189 -7.65 7.86 -5.83
C ALA A 189 -6.65 8.88 -6.40
N HIS A 190 -6.66 9.07 -7.72
CA HIS A 190 -5.70 9.95 -8.41
C HIS A 190 -5.88 11.44 -8.08
N HIS A 191 -7.09 11.85 -7.72
CA HIS A 191 -7.40 13.24 -7.36
C HIS A 191 -7.41 13.49 -5.84
N GLY A 192 -7.23 12.47 -5.04
CA GLY A 192 -7.13 12.61 -3.59
C GLY A 192 -5.72 12.96 -3.13
N SER A 193 -5.59 13.35 -1.87
CA SER A 193 -4.29 13.60 -1.24
C SER A 193 -3.77 12.35 -0.54
N ASP A 194 -2.56 11.96 -0.85
CA ASP A 194 -1.82 10.88 -0.21
C ASP A 194 -0.75 11.39 0.79
N ALA A 195 -0.81 12.66 1.16
CA ALA A 195 0.18 13.30 2.02
C ALA A 195 0.42 12.55 3.35
N VAL A 196 -0.63 11.89 3.87
CA VAL A 196 -0.55 11.09 5.11
C VAL A 196 0.21 9.77 4.94
N LEU A 197 0.58 9.41 3.72
CA LEU A 197 1.35 8.21 3.37
C LEU A 197 2.81 8.53 3.06
N LYS A 198 3.14 9.80 2.82
CA LYS A 198 4.49 10.24 2.42
C LYS A 198 5.40 10.46 3.64
N PHE A 199 6.63 10.03 3.51
CA PHE A 199 7.64 10.28 4.54
C PHE A 199 7.77 11.78 4.82
N GLY A 200 7.88 12.13 6.10
CA GLY A 200 7.80 13.52 6.56
C GLY A 200 6.37 14.01 6.84
N GLY A 201 5.34 13.30 6.39
CA GLY A 201 3.93 13.66 6.56
C GLY A 201 3.03 12.51 7.05
N ILE A 202 3.60 11.38 7.44
CA ILE A 202 2.84 10.21 7.85
C ILE A 202 1.95 10.50 9.06
N VAL A 203 0.66 10.23 8.91
CA VAL A 203 -0.34 10.29 9.99
C VAL A 203 -1.10 8.97 10.01
N GLU A 204 -0.59 8.01 10.75
CA GLU A 204 -1.07 6.62 10.77
C GLU A 204 -2.60 6.52 11.02
N GLY A 205 -3.12 7.26 11.99
CA GLY A 205 -4.56 7.27 12.29
C GLY A 205 -5.47 7.87 11.21
N SER A 206 -4.88 8.53 10.18
CA SER A 206 -5.61 9.10 9.04
C SER A 206 -5.48 8.25 7.78
N GLN A 207 -4.63 7.20 7.80
CA GLN A 207 -4.47 6.28 6.69
C GLN A 207 -5.66 5.31 6.58
N GLY A 208 -5.99 4.90 5.38
CA GLY A 208 -7.05 3.92 5.13
C GLY A 208 -8.48 4.47 5.11
N ALA A 209 -8.69 5.74 5.40
CA ALA A 209 -10.03 6.35 5.43
C ALA A 209 -10.66 6.49 4.03
N SER A 210 -9.86 6.58 3.01
CA SER A 210 -10.26 6.61 1.60
C SER A 210 -9.25 5.85 0.74
N VAL A 211 -9.58 5.61 -0.51
CA VAL A 211 -8.62 4.98 -1.45
C VAL A 211 -7.35 5.82 -1.59
N ALA A 212 -7.47 7.14 -1.70
CA ALA A 212 -6.33 8.05 -1.83
C ALA A 212 -5.43 8.08 -0.59
N THR A 213 -5.98 7.85 0.61
CA THR A 213 -5.23 7.81 1.87
C THR A 213 -4.83 6.38 2.28
N SER A 214 -4.95 5.42 1.37
CA SER A 214 -4.55 4.04 1.56
C SER A 214 -3.27 3.75 0.78
N TYR A 215 -2.37 3.01 1.38
CA TYR A 215 -1.07 2.66 0.81
C TYR A 215 -1.23 2.12 -0.62
N ARG A 216 -0.60 2.81 -1.60
CA ARG A 216 -0.68 2.46 -3.04
C ARG A 216 -2.11 2.23 -3.54
N PHE A 217 -3.09 2.97 -3.01
CA PHE A 217 -4.51 2.83 -3.31
C PHE A 217 -5.12 1.46 -2.93
N LEU A 218 -4.46 0.70 -2.09
CA LEU A 218 -4.97 -0.56 -1.53
C LEU A 218 -5.90 -0.21 -0.35
N TYR A 219 -7.19 -0.10 -0.62
CA TYR A 219 -8.16 0.46 0.34
C TYR A 219 -8.04 -0.17 1.73
N LYS A 220 -7.99 0.68 2.76
CA LYS A 220 -7.74 0.38 4.17
C LYS A 220 -6.27 0.10 4.53
N VAL A 221 -5.45 -0.40 3.62
CA VAL A 221 -4.05 -0.74 3.93
C VAL A 221 -3.27 0.52 4.30
N GLN A 222 -2.47 0.41 5.37
CA GLN A 222 -1.59 1.46 5.87
C GLN A 222 -0.13 1.17 5.51
N GLY A 223 0.66 2.22 5.35
CA GLY A 223 2.08 2.10 5.02
C GLY A 223 2.73 3.45 4.75
N GLY A 224 4.05 3.46 4.64
CA GLY A 224 4.84 4.61 4.20
C GLY A 224 5.26 4.43 2.75
N GLU A 225 5.06 5.44 1.93
CA GLU A 225 5.33 5.38 0.49
C GLU A 225 6.64 6.04 0.13
N ASP A 226 7.52 5.26 -0.46
CA ASP A 226 8.67 5.76 -1.18
C ASP A 226 8.23 6.55 -2.42
N THR A 227 8.97 7.62 -2.73
CA THR A 227 8.61 8.62 -3.72
C THR A 227 8.77 8.14 -5.16
N ASP A 228 9.68 7.23 -5.43
CA ASP A 228 9.97 6.66 -6.75
C ASP A 228 9.45 5.22 -6.93
N TRP A 229 8.50 4.78 -6.10
CA TRP A 229 7.91 3.43 -6.14
C TRP A 229 8.94 2.30 -5.97
N GLN A 230 10.09 2.59 -5.36
CA GLN A 230 11.25 1.72 -5.21
C GLN A 230 11.98 1.41 -6.53
N ASP A 231 12.06 2.35 -7.46
CA ASP A 231 12.97 2.28 -8.61
C ASP A 231 14.43 2.23 -8.11
N THR A 232 14.75 3.10 -7.17
CA THR A 232 15.97 2.98 -6.36
C THR A 232 15.63 2.37 -5.01
N VAL A 233 16.36 1.37 -4.58
CA VAL A 233 16.04 0.66 -3.33
C VAL A 233 17.29 0.43 -2.49
N GLY A 234 17.15 0.68 -1.19
CA GLY A 234 18.23 0.54 -0.22
C GLY A 234 17.74 0.34 1.20
N ALA A 235 18.67 0.20 2.12
CA ALA A 235 18.32 0.03 3.53
C ALA A 235 17.55 1.23 4.13
N ALA A 236 17.72 2.44 3.58
CA ALA A 236 17.03 3.65 4.00
C ALA A 236 16.21 4.29 2.86
N ASP A 237 15.93 3.53 1.80
CA ASP A 237 15.22 3.97 0.61
C ASP A 237 14.29 2.84 0.16
N HIS A 238 13.10 2.77 0.74
CA HIS A 238 12.10 1.72 0.52
C HIS A 238 10.75 2.10 1.11
N ASN A 239 9.69 1.41 0.71
CA ASN A 239 8.39 1.52 1.35
C ASN A 239 8.42 0.92 2.76
N GLU A 240 7.59 1.46 3.66
CA GLU A 240 7.33 0.87 4.97
C GLU A 240 5.94 0.23 4.99
N TYR A 241 5.84 -0.96 5.54
CA TYR A 241 4.61 -1.74 5.56
C TYR A 241 4.01 -1.80 6.95
N LYS A 242 2.71 -1.54 7.08
CA LYS A 242 1.97 -1.82 8.30
C LYS A 242 1.95 -3.33 8.51
N GLY A 243 2.41 -3.77 9.67
CA GLY A 243 2.25 -5.11 10.17
C GLY A 243 1.45 -5.10 11.46
N ALA A 244 0.81 -6.20 11.77
CA ALA A 244 0.11 -6.41 13.03
C ALA A 244 0.36 -7.83 13.53
N ILE A 245 0.20 -8.03 14.83
CA ILE A 245 0.25 -9.37 15.41
C ILE A 245 -1.19 -9.83 15.50
N TYR A 246 -1.55 -10.83 14.72
CA TYR A 246 -2.88 -11.38 14.77
C TYR A 246 -2.91 -12.72 15.49
N ALA A 247 -3.81 -12.82 16.44
CA ALA A 247 -4.33 -14.11 16.86
C ALA A 247 -5.02 -14.76 15.65
N ALA A 248 -4.99 -16.07 15.60
CA ALA A 248 -5.64 -16.85 14.57
C ALA A 248 -7.09 -16.39 14.34
N ARG A 249 -7.43 -16.03 13.10
CA ARG A 249 -8.77 -15.57 12.69
C ARG A 249 -9.54 -16.68 11.99
N THR A 250 -10.86 -16.63 12.07
CA THR A 250 -11.77 -17.47 11.29
C THR A 250 -12.59 -16.68 10.29
N THR A 251 -12.66 -15.36 10.48
CA THR A 251 -13.39 -14.41 9.63
C THR A 251 -12.65 -13.10 9.57
N MET A 252 -12.89 -12.31 8.53
CA MET A 252 -12.39 -10.95 8.37
C MET A 252 -13.54 -9.99 8.04
N ALA A 253 -13.40 -8.73 8.46
CA ALA A 253 -14.27 -7.64 8.08
C ALA A 253 -13.43 -6.47 7.54
N TRP A 254 -14.04 -5.57 6.77
CA TRP A 254 -13.32 -4.39 6.25
C TRP A 254 -12.61 -3.55 7.32
N ALA A 255 -13.14 -3.52 8.54
CA ALA A 255 -12.51 -2.82 9.66
C ALA A 255 -11.18 -3.45 10.09
N ASP A 256 -10.97 -4.71 9.75
CA ASP A 256 -9.77 -5.46 10.10
C ASP A 256 -8.65 -5.27 9.07
N VAL A 257 -8.99 -4.91 7.82
CA VAL A 257 -8.02 -4.77 6.72
C VAL A 257 -7.23 -3.49 6.90
N ASN A 258 -6.04 -3.58 7.47
CA ASN A 258 -5.12 -2.44 7.59
C ASN A 258 -3.66 -2.80 7.29
N THR A 259 -3.35 -4.07 7.09
CA THR A 259 -2.04 -4.55 6.68
C THR A 259 -2.07 -5.13 5.27
N ILE A 260 -0.90 -5.21 4.64
CA ILE A 260 -0.76 -5.84 3.33
C ILE A 260 -1.06 -7.34 3.40
N SER A 261 -0.72 -8.00 4.50
CA SER A 261 -1.00 -9.43 4.69
C SER A 261 -2.49 -9.71 4.81
N GLU A 262 -3.26 -8.82 5.44
CA GLU A 262 -4.71 -8.94 5.52
C GLU A 262 -5.38 -8.75 4.16
N LEU A 263 -4.89 -7.81 3.35
CA LEU A 263 -5.34 -7.67 1.97
C LEU A 263 -5.11 -8.96 1.18
N CYS A 264 -3.94 -9.58 1.31
CA CYS A 264 -3.67 -10.87 0.67
C CYS A 264 -4.62 -11.96 1.16
N ALA A 265 -4.94 -11.96 2.45
CA ALA A 265 -5.83 -12.93 3.09
C ALA A 265 -7.28 -12.87 2.57
N GLU A 266 -7.73 -11.74 2.01
CA GLU A 266 -9.06 -11.67 1.39
C GLU A 266 -9.22 -12.70 0.26
N CYS A 267 -8.15 -12.99 -0.48
CA CYS A 267 -8.13 -13.99 -1.53
C CYS A 267 -7.46 -15.29 -1.07
N HIS A 268 -6.45 -15.21 -0.22
CA HIS A 268 -5.64 -16.33 0.28
C HIS A 268 -5.95 -16.66 1.75
N GLY A 269 -7.21 -16.63 2.13
CA GLY A 269 -7.69 -16.69 3.50
C GLY A 269 -7.22 -17.89 4.31
N SER A 270 -7.13 -19.07 3.69
CA SER A 270 -6.63 -20.27 4.39
C SER A 270 -5.17 -20.13 4.85
N PHE A 271 -4.42 -19.19 4.30
CA PHE A 271 -3.05 -18.89 4.76
C PHE A 271 -3.04 -18.03 6.03
N HIS A 272 -4.19 -17.48 6.41
CA HIS A 272 -4.38 -16.63 7.59
C HIS A 272 -5.35 -17.22 8.64
N MET A 273 -6.07 -18.31 8.32
CA MET A 273 -7.04 -18.89 9.25
C MET A 273 -6.38 -19.70 10.35
N SER A 274 -7.04 -19.76 11.50
CA SER A 274 -6.72 -20.67 12.60
C SER A 274 -7.18 -22.10 12.36
N GLY A 275 -6.56 -23.03 13.04
CA GLY A 275 -6.97 -24.44 13.05
C GLY A 275 -5.93 -25.39 12.47
N ALA A 276 -6.32 -26.64 12.16
CA ALA A 276 -5.40 -27.69 11.67
C ALA A 276 -4.67 -27.34 10.39
N THR A 277 -5.19 -26.37 9.65
CA THR A 277 -4.57 -25.79 8.45
C THR A 277 -4.15 -24.36 8.67
N GLY A 278 -4.34 -23.83 9.90
CA GLY A 278 -4.17 -22.42 10.19
C GLY A 278 -2.73 -22.01 10.39
N ILE A 279 -2.56 -20.73 10.25
CA ILE A 279 -1.41 -20.02 10.73
C ILE A 279 -1.59 -19.89 12.22
N GLY A 280 -0.63 -20.21 12.91
CA GLY A 280 -0.62 -20.02 14.33
C GLY A 280 0.79 -20.12 14.83
N THR A 281 0.95 -19.83 16.06
CA THR A 281 2.21 -20.04 16.79
C THR A 281 2.43 -21.52 17.16
N ALA A 282 1.49 -22.40 16.80
CA ALA A 282 1.57 -23.82 17.16
C ALA A 282 2.35 -24.60 16.09
N SER A 283 3.46 -25.16 16.50
CA SER A 283 4.24 -26.14 15.72
C SER A 283 3.58 -27.54 15.80
N PRO A 284 3.62 -28.36 14.74
CA PRO A 284 4.20 -28.10 13.43
C PRO A 284 3.26 -27.25 12.54
N TRP A 285 3.84 -26.27 11.86
CA TRP A 285 3.09 -25.44 10.93
C TRP A 285 2.85 -26.16 9.61
N THR A 286 1.69 -25.94 9.01
CA THR A 286 1.38 -26.40 7.64
C THR A 286 1.66 -25.33 6.59
N ARG A 287 1.94 -24.10 7.03
CA ARG A 287 2.28 -22.92 6.22
C ARG A 287 3.23 -22.03 6.99
N HIS A 288 4.05 -21.26 6.26
CA HIS A 288 4.88 -20.25 6.90
C HIS A 288 4.00 -19.16 7.54
N PRO A 289 4.18 -18.84 8.82
CA PRO A 289 3.39 -17.81 9.49
C PRO A 289 3.72 -16.42 8.96
N THR A 290 2.68 -15.58 8.85
CA THR A 290 2.75 -14.13 8.62
C THR A 290 1.97 -13.40 9.70
N ASP A 291 2.11 -12.09 9.79
CA ASP A 291 1.56 -11.28 10.88
C ASP A 291 1.99 -11.79 12.27
N VAL A 292 3.22 -12.20 12.35
CA VAL A 292 3.89 -12.64 13.58
C VAL A 292 5.19 -11.88 13.76
N LEU A 293 5.60 -11.68 15.00
CA LEU A 293 6.91 -11.11 15.31
C LEU A 293 8.03 -12.00 14.77
N ILE A 294 9.05 -11.38 14.23
CA ILE A 294 10.33 -12.07 14.01
C ILE A 294 10.85 -12.47 15.39
N PRO A 295 11.10 -13.75 15.66
CA PRO A 295 11.61 -14.17 16.98
C PRO A 295 12.99 -13.55 17.25
N ASN A 296 13.33 -13.36 18.53
CA ASN A 296 14.59 -12.76 18.96
C ASN A 296 15.51 -13.77 19.71
N SER A 297 15.27 -15.05 19.55
CA SER A 297 16.01 -16.12 20.23
C SER A 297 16.15 -17.35 19.33
N GLY A 298 17.00 -18.29 19.75
CA GLY A 298 17.29 -19.48 18.96
C GLY A 298 17.95 -19.14 17.63
N GLU A 299 17.50 -19.74 16.56
CA GLU A 299 18.04 -19.52 15.20
C GLU A 299 17.87 -18.08 14.68
N TYR A 300 17.06 -17.28 15.33
CA TYR A 300 16.79 -15.89 14.93
C TYR A 300 17.66 -14.88 15.70
N ALA A 301 18.46 -15.33 16.68
CA ALA A 301 19.23 -14.44 17.54
C ALA A 301 20.34 -13.66 16.80
N SER A 302 20.75 -14.13 15.63
CA SER A 302 21.81 -13.54 14.79
C SER A 302 21.28 -12.81 13.57
N ILE A 303 19.98 -12.49 13.51
CA ILE A 303 19.42 -11.68 12.41
C ILE A 303 20.15 -10.36 12.34
N SER A 304 20.51 -9.95 11.12
CA SER A 304 21.10 -8.64 10.86
C SER A 304 20.16 -7.53 11.32
N THR A 305 20.68 -6.55 12.03
CA THR A 305 19.94 -5.34 12.37
C THR A 305 19.83 -4.35 11.22
N THR A 306 20.52 -4.57 10.11
CA THR A 306 20.39 -3.75 8.90
C THR A 306 19.20 -4.24 8.07
N TYR A 307 18.34 -3.31 7.67
CA TYR A 307 17.21 -3.62 6.80
C TYR A 307 17.68 -4.20 5.45
N ASN A 308 17.06 -5.30 5.06
CA ASN A 308 17.31 -5.94 3.77
C ASN A 308 16.08 -5.77 2.86
N PRO A 309 16.14 -4.96 1.81
CA PRO A 309 15.00 -4.72 0.91
C PRO A 309 14.56 -5.95 0.12
N THR A 310 15.38 -6.99 0.05
CA THR A 310 14.96 -8.26 -0.58
C THR A 310 14.05 -9.08 0.31
N VAL A 311 14.06 -8.83 1.63
CA VAL A 311 13.19 -9.47 2.62
C VAL A 311 12.57 -8.39 3.50
N PRO A 312 11.65 -7.57 2.97
CA PRO A 312 11.05 -6.47 3.72
C PRO A 312 10.25 -6.97 4.92
N VAL A 313 10.18 -6.15 5.95
CA VAL A 313 9.43 -6.45 7.18
C VAL A 313 8.29 -5.46 7.37
N GLY A 314 7.28 -5.84 8.15
CA GLY A 314 6.23 -4.94 8.60
C GLY A 314 6.53 -4.34 9.96
N ARG A 315 5.88 -3.20 10.24
CA ARG A 315 6.01 -2.46 11.49
C ARG A 315 4.66 -2.29 12.17
N THR A 316 4.60 -2.40 13.48
CA THR A 316 3.37 -2.11 14.23
C THR A 316 2.99 -0.63 14.18
N THR A 317 3.97 0.25 14.00
CA THR A 317 3.80 1.69 13.78
C THR A 317 4.65 2.09 12.59
N ILE A 318 4.06 2.77 11.62
CA ILE A 318 4.76 3.23 10.42
C ILE A 318 5.72 4.37 10.80
N PRO A 319 7.03 4.23 10.57
CA PRO A 319 7.98 5.31 10.82
C PRO A 319 7.81 6.45 9.81
N ASN A 320 8.15 7.67 10.21
CA ASN A 320 8.03 8.85 9.36
C ASN A 320 9.22 9.05 8.38
N ALA A 321 10.01 8.01 8.21
CA ALA A 321 11.07 7.87 7.23
C ALA A 321 11.35 6.37 7.04
N ALA A 322 11.88 5.96 5.89
CA ALA A 322 12.32 4.58 5.69
C ALA A 322 13.38 4.20 6.75
N SER A 323 13.14 3.12 7.47
CA SER A 323 13.98 2.69 8.58
C SER A 323 15.08 1.74 8.08
N GLY A 324 16.33 2.15 8.20
CA GLY A 324 17.49 1.34 7.83
C GLY A 324 17.73 0.13 8.75
N THR A 325 16.85 -0.17 9.69
CA THR A 325 17.06 -1.22 10.69
C THR A 325 15.92 -2.23 10.77
N VAL A 326 16.27 -3.44 11.17
CA VAL A 326 15.34 -4.51 11.57
C VAL A 326 15.55 -4.83 13.04
N ALA A 327 14.46 -5.02 13.77
CA ALA A 327 14.46 -5.35 15.18
C ALA A 327 13.67 -6.65 15.45
N ALA A 328 14.40 -7.76 15.63
CA ALA A 328 13.81 -9.01 16.08
C ALA A 328 13.08 -8.81 17.42
N GLY A 329 11.92 -9.40 17.56
CA GLY A 329 11.03 -9.21 18.73
C GLY A 329 10.05 -8.03 18.59
N THR A 330 10.17 -7.20 17.56
CA THR A 330 9.24 -6.07 17.30
C THR A 330 8.75 -6.01 15.88
N ASP A 331 9.59 -6.29 14.89
CA ASP A 331 9.23 -6.29 13.49
C ASP A 331 8.48 -7.57 13.10
N ILE A 332 7.73 -7.49 12.04
CA ILE A 332 6.70 -8.46 11.67
C ILE A 332 7.01 -9.07 10.32
N VAL A 333 6.85 -10.38 10.24
CA VAL A 333 6.86 -11.12 8.97
C VAL A 333 5.54 -10.87 8.25
N THR A 334 5.60 -10.41 7.00
CA THR A 334 4.44 -10.17 6.15
C THR A 334 4.48 -11.08 4.90
N CYS A 335 3.39 -11.16 4.15
CA CYS A 335 3.40 -11.85 2.86
C CYS A 335 4.46 -11.27 1.92
N LEU A 336 4.64 -9.95 1.94
CA LEU A 336 5.65 -9.27 1.11
C LEU A 336 7.09 -9.52 1.57
N SER A 337 7.32 -10.10 2.74
CA SER A 337 8.67 -10.52 3.15
C SER A 337 9.24 -11.57 2.20
N CYS A 338 8.39 -12.38 1.58
CA CYS A 338 8.77 -13.47 0.68
C CYS A 338 8.28 -13.28 -0.75
N HIS A 339 7.15 -12.60 -0.95
CA HIS A 339 6.50 -12.50 -2.26
C HIS A 339 6.52 -11.07 -2.81
N ARG A 340 6.42 -10.95 -4.14
CA ARG A 340 6.03 -9.71 -4.81
C ARG A 340 4.54 -9.72 -5.10
N ALA A 341 3.91 -8.54 -5.21
CA ALA A 341 2.44 -8.46 -5.34
C ALA A 341 1.95 -8.69 -6.78
N HIS A 342 2.71 -8.30 -7.79
CA HIS A 342 2.31 -8.42 -9.20
C HIS A 342 2.87 -9.68 -9.83
N ALA A 343 4.19 -9.73 -9.97
CA ALA A 343 4.93 -10.83 -10.54
C ALA A 343 6.41 -10.71 -10.19
N SER A 344 7.15 -11.80 -10.30
CA SER A 344 8.61 -11.84 -10.08
C SER A 344 9.29 -12.81 -11.03
N GLY A 345 10.60 -12.72 -11.14
CA GLY A 345 11.43 -13.63 -11.93
C GLY A 345 11.52 -15.05 -11.38
N TYR A 346 10.83 -15.36 -10.29
CA TYR A 346 10.87 -16.66 -9.60
C TYR A 346 9.48 -17.23 -9.44
N ALA A 347 9.37 -18.57 -9.52
CA ALA A 347 8.12 -19.27 -9.34
C ALA A 347 7.48 -18.95 -7.97
N ASP A 348 6.15 -19.11 -7.87
CA ASP A 348 5.35 -18.77 -6.70
C ASP A 348 5.45 -17.29 -6.29
N ILE A 349 5.84 -16.43 -7.23
CA ILE A 349 6.02 -14.98 -7.05
C ILE A 349 7.04 -14.66 -5.94
N LEU A 350 7.98 -15.54 -5.68
CA LEU A 350 9.02 -15.35 -4.66
C LEU A 350 9.97 -14.22 -5.05
N ARG A 351 10.60 -13.60 -4.05
CA ARG A 351 11.60 -12.55 -4.24
C ARG A 351 12.98 -13.09 -4.59
N TRP A 352 13.19 -14.42 -4.51
CA TRP A 352 14.45 -15.11 -4.75
C TRP A 352 14.20 -16.50 -5.33
N ASP A 353 15.26 -17.08 -5.88
CA ASP A 353 15.24 -18.46 -6.36
C ASP A 353 15.20 -19.43 -5.18
N TYR A 354 14.08 -20.12 -5.02
CA TYR A 354 13.89 -21.09 -3.93
C TYR A 354 14.86 -22.26 -4.02
N SER A 355 15.30 -22.64 -5.23
CA SER A 355 16.25 -23.74 -5.44
C SER A 355 17.64 -23.46 -4.87
N THR A 356 17.97 -22.20 -4.62
CA THR A 356 19.24 -21.78 -4.00
C THR A 356 19.20 -21.78 -2.47
N MET A 357 18.03 -22.02 -1.87
CA MET A 357 17.87 -22.08 -0.40
C MET A 357 18.32 -23.44 0.13
N ILE A 358 19.62 -23.63 0.21
CA ILE A 358 20.26 -24.90 0.60
C ILE A 358 20.81 -24.73 2.01
N ALA A 359 20.28 -25.49 2.97
CA ALA A 359 20.81 -25.49 4.33
C ALA A 359 22.32 -25.86 4.33
N ASN A 360 23.11 -25.15 5.10
CA ASN A 360 24.57 -25.21 5.13
C ASN A 360 25.25 -24.79 3.80
N GLY A 361 24.57 -24.00 2.98
CA GLY A 361 25.05 -23.53 1.69
C GLY A 361 25.90 -22.26 1.75
N GLY A 362 25.96 -21.58 2.87
CA GLY A 362 26.75 -20.36 3.06
C GLY A 362 26.13 -19.07 2.50
N SER A 363 24.80 -19.02 2.35
CA SER A 363 24.06 -17.89 1.76
C SER A 363 23.38 -16.99 2.80
N LEU A 364 24.00 -16.76 3.94
CA LEU A 364 23.47 -16.15 5.18
C LEU A 364 22.71 -14.81 5.03
N SER A 365 22.80 -14.15 3.90
CA SER A 365 22.17 -12.83 3.72
C SER A 365 21.08 -12.80 2.66
N THR A 366 20.61 -13.96 2.22
CA THR A 366 19.61 -14.05 1.15
C THR A 366 18.41 -14.90 1.52
N GLY A 367 17.24 -14.54 1.01
CA GLY A 367 16.02 -15.33 1.09
C GLY A 367 15.66 -15.76 2.50
N CYS A 368 15.37 -17.04 2.69
CA CYS A 368 14.98 -17.61 3.98
C CYS A 368 16.04 -17.38 5.07
N PHE A 369 17.31 -17.36 4.68
CA PHE A 369 18.43 -17.28 5.62
C PHE A 369 18.69 -15.88 6.18
N VAL A 370 18.00 -14.87 5.67
CA VAL A 370 17.97 -13.54 6.32
C VAL A 370 17.38 -13.65 7.73
N CYS A 371 16.40 -14.54 7.93
CA CYS A 371 15.77 -14.78 9.23
C CYS A 371 16.25 -16.09 9.87
N HIS A 372 16.37 -17.18 9.12
CA HIS A 372 16.79 -18.50 9.59
C HIS A 372 18.33 -18.63 9.58
N THR A 373 19.00 -17.80 10.37
CA THR A 373 20.44 -17.56 10.27
C THR A 373 21.30 -18.79 10.59
N THR A 374 20.85 -19.69 11.48
CA THR A 374 21.62 -20.89 11.83
C THR A 374 21.38 -22.07 10.90
N LYS A 375 20.43 -21.97 9.96
CA LYS A 375 20.17 -23.06 8.99
C LYS A 375 21.17 -23.06 7.83
N ASP A 376 21.91 -21.96 7.65
CA ASP A 376 22.90 -21.82 6.60
C ASP A 376 24.35 -21.97 7.10
N ASP A 377 24.61 -21.91 8.40
CA ASP A 377 25.95 -21.91 8.99
C ASP A 377 26.44 -23.29 9.45
N GLY A 378 25.65 -24.33 9.26
CA GLY A 378 26.06 -25.70 9.58
C GLY A 378 25.92 -26.09 11.06
N SER A 379 25.26 -25.28 11.88
CA SER A 379 25.04 -25.55 13.31
C SER A 379 23.68 -26.16 13.64
#